data_b57a127d8945c8ec2240322f601e7b92
#
_entry.id   b57a127d8945c8ec2240322f601e7b92
#
_cell.length_a   1.000
_cell.length_b   1.000
_cell.length_c   1.000
_cell.angle_alpha   90.00
_cell.angle_beta   90.00
_cell.angle_gamma   90.00
#
_symmetry.space_group_name_H-M   'P 1'
#
loop_
_entity.id
_entity.type
_entity.pdbx_description
1 polymer ?
#
loop_
_entity_poly.entity_id
_entity_poly.type
_entity_poly.pdbx_seq_one_letter_code
_entity_poly.pdbx_strand_id
1 'polypeptide(L)'
;MISVAYAMLKLNQPVASSHVGSFPLPFNWQNVTRALHDMMAIGVTYPPYPQLRDFVSTFMHSLVKEGILQPVSGAFVVKDLRAFEELHKLEVNPPEEAVQSIKQASGYPLRAPLTGPVTIASEIYLSSDLSRESWLLARKDLVLGPLTEYLAKYAESFAKLGYHFLVVDEPSLVVILGKRISMYDYKQDEIAEAINRVFKRANTPLKGVHICGILPPQLKDILFSLDEVEIYDHETFDTPKNLDFYTRRELEDYDKYLAVGVVSSKTPKVEDFKEALKFAEKAVERFSNRVAMVKPDCGFFGLKWVYGSKGEIVIDVEAGYA
;
A
#
# COMPACT_ATOMS: atom_id res chain seq x y z
N MET A 1 -14.90 4.59 -26.01
CA MET A 1 -14.35 3.32 -26.57
C MET A 1 -13.15 2.98 -25.69
N ILE A 2 -13.35 2.16 -24.66
CA ILE A 2 -12.28 1.68 -23.80
C ILE A 2 -11.64 0.52 -24.57
N SER A 3 -10.61 0.83 -25.35
CA SER A 3 -9.71 -0.20 -25.86
C SER A 3 -8.82 -0.62 -24.70
N VAL A 4 -9.36 -1.46 -23.84
CA VAL A 4 -8.55 -2.20 -22.88
C VAL A 4 -7.72 -3.13 -23.73
N ALA A 5 -6.42 -2.92 -23.75
CA ALA A 5 -5.48 -3.95 -24.11
C ALA A 5 -5.59 -5.04 -23.00
N TYR A 6 -6.63 -5.85 -23.07
CA TYR A 6 -6.63 -7.15 -22.42
C TYR A 6 -5.49 -7.91 -23.08
N ALA A 7 -4.31 -7.90 -22.48
CA ALA A 7 -3.34 -8.92 -22.77
C ALA A 7 -4.12 -10.23 -22.63
N MET A 8 -4.40 -10.88 -23.75
CA MET A 8 -4.96 -12.23 -23.78
C MET A 8 -3.87 -13.15 -23.24
N LEU A 9 -3.68 -13.09 -21.92
CA LEU A 9 -3.11 -14.22 -21.21
C LEU A 9 -3.94 -15.40 -21.69
N LYS A 10 -3.37 -16.57 -21.89
CA LYS A 10 -4.05 -17.82 -22.33
C LYS A 10 -5.13 -18.25 -21.33
N LEU A 11 -5.82 -17.28 -20.72
CA LEU A 11 -6.79 -17.43 -19.66
C LEU A 11 -8.16 -17.07 -20.19
N ASN A 12 -9.12 -17.91 -19.88
CA ASN A 12 -10.54 -17.66 -20.13
C ASN A 12 -11.14 -16.58 -19.18
N GLN A 13 -10.30 -15.74 -18.53
CA GLN A 13 -10.77 -14.69 -17.61
C GLN A 13 -9.91 -13.43 -17.70
N PRO A 14 -10.51 -12.26 -17.56
CA PRO A 14 -9.78 -11.00 -17.52
C PRO A 14 -8.98 -10.88 -16.23
N VAL A 15 -7.70 -10.49 -16.32
CA VAL A 15 -6.86 -10.09 -15.20
C VAL A 15 -6.80 -8.56 -15.20
N ALA A 16 -7.13 -7.93 -14.07
CA ALA A 16 -7.08 -6.49 -13.92
C ALA A 16 -5.63 -5.98 -13.82
N SER A 17 -5.43 -4.68 -13.96
CA SER A 17 -4.15 -4.02 -13.68
C SER A 17 -4.29 -2.94 -12.64
N SER A 18 -3.23 -2.71 -11.86
CA SER A 18 -3.17 -1.66 -10.85
C SER A 18 -1.72 -1.17 -10.67
N HIS A 19 -1.53 -0.19 -9.80
CA HIS A 19 -0.22 0.29 -9.34
C HIS A 19 -0.29 0.56 -7.84
N VAL A 20 0.83 0.49 -7.10
CA VAL A 20 0.81 0.70 -5.63
C VAL A 20 0.50 2.14 -5.27
N GLY A 21 1.02 3.13 -6.00
CA GLY A 21 0.57 4.52 -5.85
C GLY A 21 1.67 5.56 -5.80
N SER A 22 2.88 5.23 -5.35
CA SER A 22 3.95 6.21 -5.21
C SER A 22 4.80 6.32 -6.48
N PHE A 23 5.16 7.58 -6.84
CA PHE A 23 5.93 7.90 -8.05
C PHE A 23 7.17 8.74 -7.71
N PRO A 24 8.26 8.62 -8.50
CA PRO A 24 9.52 9.34 -8.27
C PRO A 24 9.48 10.79 -8.77
N LEU A 25 8.33 11.41 -8.82
CA LEU A 25 8.12 12.78 -9.29
C LEU A 25 8.13 13.79 -8.13
N PRO A 26 8.61 15.04 -8.34
CA PRO A 26 8.42 16.11 -7.39
C PRO A 26 6.93 16.40 -7.16
N PHE A 27 6.56 16.66 -5.89
CA PHE A 27 5.20 17.04 -5.59
C PHE A 27 4.84 18.40 -6.19
N ASN A 28 3.92 18.41 -7.11
CA ASN A 28 3.14 19.56 -7.58
C ASN A 28 1.86 19.02 -8.25
N TRP A 29 0.85 19.87 -8.40
CA TRP A 29 -0.45 19.47 -8.92
C TRP A 29 -0.40 19.04 -10.40
N GLN A 30 0.51 19.59 -11.18
CA GLN A 30 0.70 19.19 -12.57
C GLN A 30 1.17 17.72 -12.64
N ASN A 31 2.13 17.33 -11.81
CA ASN A 31 2.63 15.96 -11.77
C ASN A 31 1.58 14.98 -11.22
N VAL A 32 0.78 15.38 -10.21
CA VAL A 32 -0.34 14.56 -9.72
C VAL A 32 -1.35 14.30 -10.85
N THR A 33 -1.77 15.36 -11.54
CA THR A 33 -2.70 15.26 -12.68
C THR A 33 -2.12 14.41 -13.80
N ARG A 34 -0.86 14.64 -14.17
CA ARG A 34 -0.16 13.90 -15.23
C ARG A 34 -0.10 12.41 -14.92
N ALA A 35 0.40 12.03 -13.74
CA ALA A 35 0.53 10.62 -13.35
C ALA A 35 -0.82 9.89 -13.36
N LEU A 36 -1.89 10.54 -12.90
CA LEU A 36 -3.24 9.96 -12.97
C LEU A 36 -3.70 9.76 -14.42
N HIS A 37 -3.58 10.80 -15.24
CA HIS A 37 -4.03 10.75 -16.63
C HIS A 37 -3.23 9.75 -17.46
N ASP A 38 -1.91 9.65 -17.25
CA ASP A 38 -1.06 8.68 -17.94
C ASP A 38 -1.50 7.25 -17.61
N MET A 39 -1.74 6.93 -16.34
CA MET A 39 -2.26 5.61 -15.93
C MET A 39 -3.62 5.30 -16.55
N MET A 40 -4.52 6.28 -16.59
CA MET A 40 -5.83 6.10 -17.22
C MET A 40 -5.71 5.94 -18.75
N ALA A 41 -4.83 6.71 -19.38
CA ALA A 41 -4.63 6.67 -20.85
C ALA A 41 -4.05 5.34 -21.32
N ILE A 42 -3.16 4.72 -20.55
CA ILE A 42 -2.63 3.38 -20.87
C ILE A 42 -3.57 2.25 -20.44
N GLY A 43 -4.70 2.55 -19.79
CA GLY A 43 -5.74 1.58 -19.45
C GLY A 43 -5.49 0.79 -18.16
N VAL A 44 -4.78 1.35 -17.18
CA VAL A 44 -4.70 0.73 -15.83
C VAL A 44 -6.10 0.59 -15.28
N THR A 45 -6.53 -0.61 -14.89
CA THR A 45 -7.91 -0.89 -14.47
C THR A 45 -8.28 -0.17 -13.17
N TYR A 46 -7.37 -0.18 -12.19
CA TYR A 46 -7.53 0.50 -10.91
C TYR A 46 -6.33 1.42 -10.64
N PRO A 47 -6.22 2.59 -11.32
CA PRO A 47 -5.13 3.52 -11.05
C PRO A 47 -5.29 4.08 -9.63
N PRO A 48 -4.22 4.17 -8.84
CA PRO A 48 -4.25 4.84 -7.54
C PRO A 48 -4.32 6.36 -7.72
N TYR A 49 -4.77 7.08 -6.69
CA TYR A 49 -4.39 8.48 -6.62
C TYR A 49 -2.86 8.58 -6.49
N PRO A 50 -2.18 9.44 -7.26
CA PRO A 50 -0.72 9.51 -7.24
C PRO A 50 -0.18 10.03 -5.92
N GLN A 51 0.68 9.25 -5.26
CA GLN A 51 1.39 9.61 -4.04
C GLN A 51 2.79 10.14 -4.42
N LEU A 52 2.96 11.46 -4.44
CA LEU A 52 4.24 12.14 -4.73
C LEU A 52 4.92 12.64 -3.46
N ARG A 53 4.25 12.54 -2.32
CA ARG A 53 4.77 12.78 -0.97
C ARG A 53 5.03 11.45 -0.27
N ASP A 54 5.78 11.50 0.80
CA ASP A 54 6.00 10.31 1.63
C ASP A 54 4.66 9.75 2.15
N PHE A 55 4.48 8.45 2.02
CA PHE A 55 3.21 7.77 2.26
C PHE A 55 2.81 7.71 3.74
N VAL A 56 3.78 7.76 4.68
CA VAL A 56 3.52 7.88 6.12
C VAL A 56 3.16 9.32 6.47
N SER A 57 4.00 10.27 6.04
CA SER A 57 3.82 11.70 6.30
C SER A 57 2.46 12.21 5.81
N THR A 58 1.94 11.66 4.71
CA THR A 58 0.63 12.02 4.17
C THR A 58 -0.49 11.89 5.20
N PHE A 59 -0.48 10.82 6.00
CA PHE A 59 -1.51 10.57 7.02
C PHE A 59 -1.17 11.18 8.38
N MET A 60 0.10 11.54 8.62
CA MET A 60 0.54 12.15 9.88
C MET A 60 0.49 13.68 9.86
N HIS A 61 0.35 14.30 8.69
CA HIS A 61 0.37 15.75 8.54
C HIS A 61 -0.70 16.46 9.40
N SER A 62 -1.91 15.92 9.49
CA SER A 62 -2.96 16.48 10.33
C SER A 62 -2.58 16.42 11.82
N LEU A 63 -1.97 15.34 12.28
CA LEU A 63 -1.53 15.20 13.67
C LEU A 63 -0.38 16.16 14.03
N VAL A 64 0.48 16.46 13.07
CA VAL A 64 1.52 17.50 13.23
C VAL A 64 0.88 18.88 13.32
N LYS A 65 -0.10 19.18 12.46
CA LYS A 65 -0.83 20.46 12.45
C LYS A 65 -1.59 20.71 13.76
N GLU A 66 -2.21 19.65 14.31
CA GLU A 66 -2.92 19.69 15.60
C GLU A 66 -1.96 19.67 16.82
N GLY A 67 -0.63 19.60 16.58
CA GLY A 67 0.37 19.59 17.65
C GLY A 67 0.44 18.30 18.46
N ILE A 68 -0.15 17.21 17.97
CA ILE A 68 -0.12 15.87 18.60
C ILE A 68 1.21 15.19 18.32
N LEU A 69 1.72 15.35 17.10
CA LEU A 69 3.04 14.88 16.69
C LEU A 69 3.94 16.06 16.36
N GLN A 70 5.26 15.84 16.43
CA GLN A 70 6.27 16.74 15.89
C GLN A 70 7.29 15.97 15.06
N PRO A 71 7.74 16.50 13.90
CA PRO A 71 8.80 15.88 13.13
C PRO A 71 10.16 16.10 13.84
N VAL A 72 10.95 15.04 13.95
CA VAL A 72 12.30 15.04 14.55
C VAL A 72 13.19 14.11 13.74
N SER A 73 14.24 14.66 13.11
CA SER A 73 15.26 13.85 12.39
C SER A 73 14.70 12.82 11.41
N GLY A 74 13.63 13.16 10.69
CA GLY A 74 12.99 12.28 9.70
C GLY A 74 11.96 11.30 10.25
N ALA A 75 11.77 11.27 11.58
CA ALA A 75 10.71 10.51 12.26
C ALA A 75 9.67 11.44 12.87
N PHE A 76 8.63 10.88 13.47
CA PHE A 76 7.63 11.62 14.24
C PHE A 76 7.76 11.29 15.73
N VAL A 77 7.59 12.30 16.58
CA VAL A 77 7.59 12.13 18.04
C VAL A 77 6.24 12.58 18.59
N VAL A 78 5.67 11.77 19.49
CA VAL A 78 4.43 12.13 20.20
C VAL A 78 4.71 13.31 21.12
N LYS A 79 4.05 14.44 20.89
CA LYS A 79 4.16 15.66 21.67
C LYS A 79 3.07 15.74 22.75
N ASP A 80 1.88 15.27 22.42
CA ASP A 80 0.74 15.19 23.35
C ASP A 80 0.18 13.76 23.38
N LEU A 81 0.59 13.00 24.42
CA LEU A 81 0.17 11.62 24.57
C LEU A 81 -1.34 11.49 24.84
N ARG A 82 -1.93 12.41 25.60
CA ARG A 82 -3.39 12.38 25.87
C ARG A 82 -4.19 12.60 24.60
N ALA A 83 -3.79 13.56 23.78
CA ALA A 83 -4.43 13.78 22.49
C ALA A 83 -4.22 12.58 21.54
N PHE A 84 -3.05 11.93 21.62
CA PHE A 84 -2.79 10.69 20.86
C PHE A 84 -3.68 9.52 21.30
N GLU A 85 -3.89 9.33 22.60
CA GLU A 85 -4.83 8.34 23.13
C GLU A 85 -6.29 8.59 22.68
N GLU A 86 -6.61 9.82 22.32
CA GLU A 86 -7.93 10.25 21.88
C GLU A 86 -8.07 10.43 20.35
N LEU A 87 -7.14 9.90 19.54
CA LEU A 87 -7.16 10.01 18.07
C LEU A 87 -8.50 9.57 17.44
N HIS A 88 -9.20 8.65 18.07
CA HIS A 88 -10.52 8.23 17.64
C HIS A 88 -11.58 9.35 17.67
N LYS A 89 -11.34 10.47 18.36
CA LYS A 89 -12.23 11.64 18.40
C LYS A 89 -11.96 12.65 17.28
N LEU A 90 -10.76 12.61 16.68
CA LEU A 90 -10.39 13.56 15.64
C LEU A 90 -11.17 13.27 14.35
N GLU A 91 -11.55 14.33 13.68
CA GLU A 91 -12.03 14.23 12.31
C GLU A 91 -10.85 14.16 11.34
N VAL A 92 -11.00 13.39 10.28
CA VAL A 92 -9.99 13.26 9.24
C VAL A 92 -10.54 13.74 7.91
N ASN A 93 -9.66 14.38 7.16
CA ASN A 93 -9.93 14.70 5.76
C ASN A 93 -9.02 13.85 4.88
N PRO A 94 -9.53 13.26 3.81
CA PRO A 94 -8.69 12.50 2.89
C PRO A 94 -7.62 13.42 2.28
N PRO A 95 -6.48 12.87 1.86
CA PRO A 95 -5.43 13.65 1.19
C PRO A 95 -5.98 14.46 0.02
N GLU A 96 -5.51 15.68 -0.17
CA GLU A 96 -6.00 16.56 -1.24
C GLU A 96 -5.78 15.92 -2.62
N GLU A 97 -4.68 15.16 -2.81
CA GLU A 97 -4.41 14.42 -4.04
C GLU A 97 -5.51 13.37 -4.32
N ALA A 98 -6.00 12.72 -3.28
CA ALA A 98 -7.10 11.77 -3.42
C ALA A 98 -8.41 12.48 -3.81
N VAL A 99 -8.71 13.62 -3.19
CA VAL A 99 -9.91 14.42 -3.54
C VAL A 99 -9.85 14.92 -4.98
N GLN A 100 -8.68 15.43 -5.42
CA GLN A 100 -8.50 15.92 -6.78
C GLN A 100 -8.55 14.79 -7.81
N SER A 101 -7.97 13.63 -7.49
CA SER A 101 -7.99 12.47 -8.39
C SER A 101 -9.41 11.97 -8.67
N ILE A 102 -10.27 11.88 -7.66
CA ILE A 102 -11.68 11.50 -7.87
C ILE A 102 -12.40 12.51 -8.76
N LYS A 103 -12.17 13.82 -8.58
CA LYS A 103 -12.78 14.86 -9.43
C LYS A 103 -12.33 14.75 -10.90
N GLN A 104 -11.07 14.38 -11.14
CA GLN A 104 -10.50 14.25 -12.48
C GLN A 104 -10.82 12.92 -13.17
N ALA A 105 -11.08 11.87 -12.40
CA ALA A 105 -11.27 10.53 -12.92
C ALA A 105 -12.61 10.33 -13.66
N SER A 106 -13.58 11.23 -13.55
CA SER A 106 -14.85 11.18 -14.29
C SER A 106 -15.56 9.81 -14.19
N GLY A 107 -15.58 9.20 -13.01
CA GLY A 107 -16.17 7.88 -12.78
C GLY A 107 -15.29 6.69 -13.10
N TYR A 108 -14.01 6.90 -13.44
CA TYR A 108 -13.05 5.81 -13.58
C TYR A 108 -12.81 5.15 -12.20
N PRO A 109 -12.73 3.80 -12.10
CA PRO A 109 -12.55 3.14 -10.82
C PRO A 109 -11.14 3.36 -10.28
N LEU A 110 -11.00 4.05 -9.15
CA LEU A 110 -9.70 4.35 -8.57
C LEU A 110 -9.37 3.45 -7.36
N ARG A 111 -8.06 3.22 -7.16
CA ARG A 111 -7.46 2.63 -5.96
C ARG A 111 -7.10 3.73 -4.95
N ALA A 112 -7.42 3.51 -3.67
CA ALA A 112 -6.95 4.30 -2.54
C ALA A 112 -5.89 3.53 -1.75
N PRO A 113 -4.59 3.85 -1.85
CA PRO A 113 -3.59 3.36 -0.92
C PRO A 113 -3.70 4.09 0.42
N LEU A 114 -3.70 3.33 1.51
CA LEU A 114 -3.74 3.80 2.90
C LEU A 114 -2.64 3.10 3.70
N THR A 115 -1.72 3.85 4.28
CA THR A 115 -0.68 3.26 5.14
C THR A 115 -1.30 2.68 6.41
N GLY A 116 -0.95 1.44 6.72
CA GLY A 116 -1.54 0.71 7.83
C GLY A 116 -0.96 1.06 9.20
N PRO A 117 -1.63 0.63 10.29
CA PRO A 117 -1.30 1.05 11.66
C PRO A 117 0.09 0.61 12.11
N VAL A 118 0.55 -0.57 11.73
CA VAL A 118 1.88 -1.07 12.12
C VAL A 118 2.98 -0.29 11.40
N THR A 119 2.79 -0.01 10.12
CA THR A 119 3.75 0.76 9.33
C THR A 119 3.81 2.22 9.80
N ILE A 120 2.69 2.86 10.09
CA ILE A 120 2.71 4.20 10.67
C ILE A 120 3.38 4.21 12.02
N ALA A 121 3.07 3.25 12.89
CA ALA A 121 3.69 3.15 14.21
C ALA A 121 5.21 2.93 14.14
N SER A 122 5.72 2.36 13.04
CA SER A 122 7.16 2.17 12.84
C SER A 122 7.94 3.47 12.62
N GLU A 123 7.27 4.57 12.32
CA GLU A 123 7.87 5.89 12.10
C GLU A 123 7.60 6.87 13.25
N ILE A 124 6.95 6.40 14.34
CA ILE A 124 6.57 7.23 15.49
C ILE A 124 7.32 6.79 16.75
N TYR A 125 7.76 7.75 17.54
CA TYR A 125 8.44 7.58 18.82
C TYR A 125 7.74 8.35 19.94
N LEU A 126 7.89 7.89 21.17
CA LEU A 126 7.33 8.53 22.37
C LEU A 126 8.26 9.58 22.98
N SER A 127 9.53 9.59 22.56
CA SER A 127 10.52 10.57 22.99
C SER A 127 11.49 10.93 21.87
N SER A 128 12.11 12.11 21.97
CA SER A 128 13.00 12.68 20.94
C SER A 128 14.40 12.05 20.91
N ASP A 129 14.71 11.12 21.78
CA ASP A 129 15.93 10.31 21.74
C ASP A 129 15.89 9.25 20.62
N LEU A 130 14.71 9.01 20.05
CA LEU A 130 14.45 8.02 19.01
C LEU A 130 15.00 6.62 19.36
N SER A 131 15.02 6.30 20.65
CA SER A 131 15.49 5.01 21.14
C SER A 131 14.48 3.90 20.80
N ARG A 132 14.96 2.66 20.78
CA ARG A 132 14.09 1.49 20.54
C ARG A 132 13.02 1.34 21.62
N GLU A 133 13.32 1.72 22.84
CA GLU A 133 12.42 1.69 23.98
C GLU A 133 11.29 2.73 23.86
N SER A 134 11.57 3.83 23.17
CA SER A 134 10.59 4.90 22.90
C SER A 134 9.77 4.67 21.63
N TRP A 135 10.03 3.61 20.87
CA TRP A 135 9.33 3.32 19.63
C TRP A 135 7.84 3.03 19.90
N LEU A 136 6.94 3.66 19.16
CA LEU A 136 5.50 3.51 19.36
C LEU A 136 5.05 2.05 19.23
N LEU A 137 5.73 1.24 18.42
CA LEU A 137 5.48 -0.20 18.33
C LEU A 137 5.58 -0.94 19.67
N ALA A 138 6.30 -0.43 20.67
CA ALA A 138 6.34 -1.00 22.02
C ALA A 138 5.02 -0.78 22.80
N ARG A 139 4.14 0.12 22.33
CA ARG A 139 2.85 0.46 22.96
C ARG A 139 1.70 -0.09 22.10
N LYS A 140 1.53 -1.42 22.16
CA LYS A 140 0.44 -2.12 21.41
C LYS A 140 -0.93 -1.49 21.65
N ASP A 141 -1.20 -1.05 22.87
CA ASP A 141 -2.45 -0.38 23.23
C ASP A 141 -2.73 0.86 22.38
N LEU A 142 -1.70 1.65 22.09
CA LEU A 142 -1.81 2.86 21.23
C LEU A 142 -1.92 2.52 19.74
N VAL A 143 -1.18 1.50 19.30
CA VAL A 143 -1.18 1.08 17.90
C VAL A 143 -2.48 0.38 17.54
N LEU A 144 -2.86 -0.63 18.31
CA LEU A 144 -4.04 -1.46 18.06
C LEU A 144 -5.36 -0.77 18.47
N GLY A 145 -5.29 0.30 19.23
CA GLY A 145 -6.42 1.12 19.67
C GLY A 145 -6.55 2.41 18.86
N PRO A 146 -6.17 3.56 19.45
CA PRO A 146 -6.45 4.88 18.89
C PRO A 146 -5.88 5.12 17.48
N LEU A 147 -4.68 4.63 17.18
CA LEU A 147 -4.09 4.77 15.85
C LEU A 147 -4.87 3.99 14.79
N THR A 148 -5.24 2.75 15.07
CA THR A 148 -6.08 1.94 14.18
C THR A 148 -7.43 2.60 13.92
N GLU A 149 -8.11 3.12 14.94
CA GLU A 149 -9.39 3.82 14.79
C GLU A 149 -9.26 5.13 13.99
N TYR A 150 -8.16 5.85 14.16
CA TYR A 150 -7.83 7.01 13.35
C TYR A 150 -7.71 6.67 11.86
N LEU A 151 -7.01 5.59 11.53
CA LEU A 151 -6.84 5.14 10.14
C LEU A 151 -8.13 4.56 9.57
N ALA A 152 -8.98 3.93 10.38
CA ALA A 152 -10.31 3.48 9.95
C ALA A 152 -11.20 4.64 9.46
N LYS A 153 -11.02 5.86 10.01
CA LYS A 153 -11.70 7.06 9.50
C LYS A 153 -11.21 7.50 8.12
N TYR A 154 -9.90 7.34 7.83
CA TYR A 154 -9.40 7.56 6.47
C TYR A 154 -9.99 6.55 5.49
N ALA A 155 -10.04 5.27 5.87
CA ALA A 155 -10.67 4.23 5.06
C ALA A 155 -12.15 4.57 4.75
N GLU A 156 -12.90 5.00 5.75
CA GLU A 156 -14.28 5.49 5.60
C GLU A 156 -14.35 6.71 4.66
N SER A 157 -13.40 7.65 4.78
CA SER A 157 -13.37 8.86 3.95
C SER A 157 -13.12 8.54 2.47
N PHE A 158 -12.24 7.60 2.17
CA PHE A 158 -12.02 7.11 0.80
C PHE A 158 -13.26 6.42 0.22
N ALA A 159 -13.95 5.60 1.02
CA ALA A 159 -15.21 4.99 0.59
C ALA A 159 -16.28 6.05 0.27
N LYS A 160 -16.43 7.09 1.12
CA LYS A 160 -17.35 8.23 0.90
C LYS A 160 -16.99 9.04 -0.34
N LEU A 161 -15.70 9.13 -0.70
CA LEU A 161 -15.27 9.78 -1.94
C LEU A 161 -15.60 8.97 -3.19
N GLY A 162 -15.93 7.68 -3.07
CA GLY A 162 -16.25 6.80 -4.18
C GLY A 162 -15.06 6.01 -4.75
N TYR A 163 -14.01 5.81 -3.97
CA TYR A 163 -12.94 4.88 -4.35
C TYR A 163 -13.48 3.45 -4.45
N HIS A 164 -13.03 2.73 -5.49
CA HIS A 164 -13.49 1.37 -5.77
C HIS A 164 -12.63 0.28 -5.13
N PHE A 165 -11.35 0.55 -4.96
CA PHE A 165 -10.38 -0.39 -4.42
C PHE A 165 -9.60 0.28 -3.29
N LEU A 166 -9.82 -0.13 -2.05
CA LEU A 166 -9.07 0.32 -0.88
C LEU A 166 -7.98 -0.68 -0.56
N VAL A 167 -6.73 -0.23 -0.45
CA VAL A 167 -5.59 -1.09 -0.10
C VAL A 167 -4.87 -0.52 1.12
N VAL A 168 -4.70 -1.35 2.15
CA VAL A 168 -3.86 -1.02 3.31
C VAL A 168 -2.45 -1.51 3.07
N ASP A 169 -1.48 -0.58 3.13
CA ASP A 169 -0.07 -0.85 2.89
C ASP A 169 0.65 -1.09 4.22
N GLU A 170 1.14 -2.33 4.44
CA GLU A 170 1.79 -2.77 5.69
C GLU A 170 3.18 -3.39 5.48
N PRO A 171 4.12 -2.68 4.82
CA PRO A 171 5.47 -3.21 4.60
C PRO A 171 6.22 -3.50 5.91
N SER A 172 5.95 -2.78 7.00
CA SER A 172 6.64 -2.98 8.28
C SER A 172 6.26 -4.29 8.98
N LEU A 173 5.21 -4.98 8.56
CA LEU A 173 4.91 -6.32 9.09
C LEU A 173 6.05 -7.31 8.87
N VAL A 174 6.74 -7.24 7.73
CA VAL A 174 7.89 -8.14 7.47
C VAL A 174 9.08 -7.86 8.40
N VAL A 175 9.15 -6.66 8.98
CA VAL A 175 10.21 -6.26 9.92
C VAL A 175 9.90 -6.73 11.32
N ILE A 176 8.64 -6.55 11.79
CA ILE A 176 8.24 -6.89 13.16
C ILE A 176 7.96 -8.38 13.35
N LEU A 177 7.58 -9.09 12.29
CA LEU A 177 7.38 -10.53 12.31
C LEU A 177 8.72 -11.22 12.08
N GLY A 178 9.48 -11.47 13.15
CA GLY A 178 10.72 -12.21 13.10
C GLY A 178 10.51 -13.68 12.66
N LYS A 179 11.61 -14.40 12.39
CA LYS A 179 11.54 -15.81 11.96
C LYS A 179 10.88 -16.74 12.98
N ARG A 180 10.85 -16.38 14.27
CA ARG A 180 10.34 -17.22 15.36
C ARG A 180 9.45 -16.48 16.38
N ILE A 181 9.69 -15.19 16.60
CA ILE A 181 9.01 -14.40 17.63
C ILE A 181 8.68 -13.04 17.02
N SER A 182 7.46 -12.59 17.24
CA SER A 182 7.05 -11.23 16.91
C SER A 182 7.76 -10.22 17.82
N MET A 183 8.21 -9.11 17.24
CA MET A 183 8.78 -8.01 18.01
C MET A 183 7.68 -7.38 18.89
N TYR A 184 8.02 -7.01 20.13
CA TYR A 184 7.09 -6.42 21.10
C TYR A 184 5.85 -7.27 21.43
N ASP A 185 5.96 -8.61 21.32
CA ASP A 185 4.90 -9.57 21.68
C ASP A 185 3.55 -9.33 20.99
N TYR A 186 3.56 -8.86 19.74
CA TYR A 186 2.36 -8.80 18.93
C TYR A 186 1.89 -10.21 18.59
N LYS A 187 0.63 -10.50 18.87
CA LYS A 187 -0.02 -11.73 18.42
C LYS A 187 -0.58 -11.56 17.02
N GLN A 188 -0.64 -12.64 16.28
CA GLN A 188 -1.12 -12.64 14.89
C GLN A 188 -2.58 -12.22 14.79
N ASP A 189 -3.42 -12.68 15.73
CA ASP A 189 -4.83 -12.31 15.81
C ASP A 189 -5.04 -10.82 16.18
N GLU A 190 -4.19 -10.25 17.03
CA GLU A 190 -4.23 -8.82 17.35
C GLU A 190 -3.95 -7.95 16.12
N ILE A 191 -2.94 -8.33 15.32
CA ILE A 191 -2.60 -7.62 14.08
C ILE A 191 -3.73 -7.76 13.05
N ALA A 192 -4.23 -8.98 12.85
CA ALA A 192 -5.32 -9.23 11.92
C ALA A 192 -6.58 -8.44 12.28
N GLU A 193 -6.96 -8.41 13.57
CA GLU A 193 -8.10 -7.62 14.03
C GLU A 193 -7.91 -6.12 13.82
N ALA A 194 -6.70 -5.59 14.03
CA ALA A 194 -6.41 -4.18 13.77
C ALA A 194 -6.60 -3.84 12.28
N ILE A 195 -6.06 -4.65 11.37
CA ILE A 195 -6.22 -4.45 9.93
C ILE A 195 -7.70 -4.59 9.52
N ASN A 196 -8.40 -5.62 9.99
CA ASN A 196 -9.84 -5.78 9.73
C ASN A 196 -10.65 -4.56 10.20
N ARG A 197 -10.33 -3.98 11.37
CA ARG A 197 -11.01 -2.78 11.88
C ARG A 197 -10.80 -1.56 10.99
N VAL A 198 -9.64 -1.41 10.36
CA VAL A 198 -9.43 -0.33 9.37
C VAL A 198 -10.45 -0.44 8.24
N PHE A 199 -10.75 -1.66 7.79
CA PHE A 199 -11.68 -1.88 6.67
C PHE A 199 -13.17 -1.89 7.04
N LYS A 200 -13.52 -2.17 8.29
CA LYS A 200 -14.95 -2.33 8.73
C LYS A 200 -15.83 -1.14 8.39
N ARG A 201 -15.27 0.09 8.37
CA ARG A 201 -16.02 1.31 8.03
C ARG A 201 -16.01 1.65 6.55
N ALA A 202 -15.16 1.00 5.77
CA ALA A 202 -15.01 1.27 4.34
C ALA A 202 -15.94 0.37 3.53
N ASN A 203 -17.00 0.93 2.99
CA ASN A 203 -17.87 0.25 2.04
C ASN A 203 -17.35 0.47 0.61
N THR A 204 -16.21 -0.15 0.29
CA THR A 204 -15.62 -0.15 -1.05
C THR A 204 -15.87 -1.49 -1.73
N PRO A 205 -16.04 -1.53 -3.08
CA PRO A 205 -16.27 -2.78 -3.82
C PRO A 205 -15.14 -3.82 -3.68
N LEU A 206 -13.89 -3.36 -3.55
CA LEU A 206 -12.71 -4.21 -3.38
C LEU A 206 -11.85 -3.70 -2.23
N LYS A 207 -11.29 -4.65 -1.48
CA LYS A 207 -10.35 -4.39 -0.38
C LYS A 207 -9.11 -5.26 -0.53
N GLY A 208 -7.94 -4.66 -0.29
CA GLY A 208 -6.67 -5.36 -0.41
C GLY A 208 -5.68 -4.98 0.68
N VAL A 209 -4.66 -5.81 0.86
CA VAL A 209 -3.50 -5.51 1.69
C VAL A 209 -2.24 -5.62 0.87
N HIS A 210 -1.40 -4.57 0.86
CA HIS A 210 -0.10 -4.59 0.20
C HIS A 210 1.02 -4.78 1.20
N ILE A 211 1.84 -5.81 0.96
CA ILE A 211 3.03 -6.11 1.76
C ILE A 211 4.17 -6.44 0.80
N CYS A 212 5.18 -5.59 0.77
CA CYS A 212 6.40 -5.80 -0.02
C CYS A 212 7.50 -6.49 0.80
N GLY A 213 8.59 -6.91 0.12
CA GLY A 213 9.68 -7.66 0.70
C GLY A 213 9.40 -9.16 0.80
N ILE A 214 10.30 -9.89 1.45
CA ILE A 214 10.18 -11.35 1.63
C ILE A 214 9.15 -11.66 2.70
N LEU A 215 8.09 -12.37 2.35
CA LEU A 215 7.00 -12.71 3.26
C LEU A 215 7.46 -13.75 4.31
N PRO A 216 7.46 -13.40 5.62
CA PRO A 216 7.79 -14.36 6.67
C PRO A 216 6.64 -15.36 6.88
N PRO A 217 6.92 -16.63 7.23
CA PRO A 217 5.87 -17.65 7.38
C PRO A 217 4.73 -17.27 8.34
N GLN A 218 5.04 -16.53 9.42
CA GLN A 218 4.06 -16.09 10.42
C GLN A 218 3.01 -15.13 9.85
N LEU A 219 3.31 -14.47 8.74
CA LEU A 219 2.38 -13.58 8.06
C LEU A 219 1.19 -14.33 7.46
N LYS A 220 1.34 -15.62 7.16
CA LYS A 220 0.29 -16.44 6.54
C LYS A 220 -0.97 -16.49 7.42
N ASP A 221 -0.81 -16.73 8.71
CA ASP A 221 -1.94 -16.81 9.65
C ASP A 221 -2.65 -15.47 9.78
N ILE A 222 -1.89 -14.36 9.80
CA ILE A 222 -2.47 -13.00 9.80
C ILE A 222 -3.31 -12.80 8.54
N LEU A 223 -2.75 -13.07 7.36
CA LEU A 223 -3.42 -12.82 6.09
C LEU A 223 -4.71 -13.63 5.97
N PHE A 224 -4.69 -14.92 6.30
CA PHE A 224 -5.90 -15.75 6.23
C PHE A 224 -6.94 -15.42 7.32
N SER A 225 -6.59 -14.62 8.32
CA SER A 225 -7.52 -14.06 9.32
C SER A 225 -8.06 -12.67 8.94
N LEU A 226 -7.73 -12.16 7.73
CA LEU A 226 -8.26 -10.89 7.24
C LEU A 226 -9.60 -11.12 6.54
N ASP A 227 -10.69 -11.16 7.31
CA ASP A 227 -12.04 -11.41 6.79
C ASP A 227 -12.54 -10.29 5.86
N GLU A 228 -12.08 -9.05 6.10
CA GLU A 228 -12.47 -7.86 5.33
C GLU A 228 -11.69 -7.69 4.01
N VAL A 229 -10.70 -8.54 3.71
CA VAL A 229 -9.76 -8.37 2.59
C VAL A 229 -9.90 -9.50 1.59
N GLU A 230 -10.10 -9.16 0.32
CA GLU A 230 -10.16 -10.13 -0.78
C GLU A 230 -8.81 -10.27 -1.51
N ILE A 231 -8.04 -9.16 -1.64
CA ILE A 231 -6.86 -9.09 -2.51
C ILE A 231 -5.58 -9.02 -1.68
N TYR A 232 -4.69 -10.00 -1.87
CA TYR A 232 -3.33 -9.97 -1.34
C TYR A 232 -2.38 -9.45 -2.43
N ASP A 233 -1.79 -8.31 -2.17
CA ASP A 233 -0.94 -7.56 -3.08
C ASP A 233 0.52 -7.65 -2.61
N HIS A 234 1.38 -8.33 -3.38
CA HIS A 234 2.75 -8.58 -2.98
C HIS A 234 3.77 -8.28 -4.09
N GLU A 235 5.00 -8.00 -3.65
CA GLU A 235 6.19 -8.04 -4.48
C GLU A 235 6.45 -9.51 -4.88
N THR A 236 6.56 -9.78 -6.17
CA THR A 236 6.77 -11.15 -6.67
C THR A 236 7.80 -11.22 -7.80
N PHE A 237 8.00 -10.16 -8.58
CA PHE A 237 8.98 -10.14 -9.66
C PHE A 237 10.42 -10.09 -9.12
N ASP A 238 10.73 -9.11 -8.27
CA ASP A 238 12.04 -9.00 -7.59
C ASP A 238 12.21 -10.05 -6.49
N THR A 239 11.11 -10.62 -6.00
CA THR A 239 11.09 -11.63 -4.94
C THR A 239 10.23 -12.84 -5.35
N PRO A 240 10.68 -13.66 -6.35
CA PRO A 240 9.87 -14.78 -6.87
C PRO A 240 9.49 -15.83 -5.84
N LYS A 241 10.22 -15.93 -4.72
CA LYS A 241 9.90 -16.82 -3.60
C LYS A 241 8.54 -16.52 -2.96
N ASN A 242 8.04 -15.30 -3.10
CA ASN A 242 6.71 -14.95 -2.59
C ASN A 242 5.59 -15.69 -3.33
N LEU A 243 5.82 -16.16 -4.56
CA LEU A 243 4.88 -17.06 -5.23
C LEU A 243 4.77 -18.42 -4.53
N ASP A 244 5.80 -18.84 -3.79
CA ASP A 244 5.78 -20.11 -3.02
C ASP A 244 5.08 -19.95 -1.66
N PHE A 245 4.71 -18.73 -1.29
CA PHE A 245 4.07 -18.46 0.00
C PHE A 245 2.66 -19.03 0.10
N TYR A 246 1.94 -19.10 -1.03
CA TYR A 246 0.58 -19.64 -1.11
C TYR A 246 0.52 -20.90 -1.97
N THR A 247 -0.46 -21.73 -1.68
CA THR A 247 -0.98 -22.73 -2.62
C THR A 247 -2.29 -22.23 -3.22
N ARG A 248 -2.64 -22.71 -4.42
CA ARG A 248 -3.93 -22.40 -5.03
C ARG A 248 -5.09 -22.83 -4.14
N ARG A 249 -4.99 -24.01 -3.51
CA ARG A 249 -6.02 -24.54 -2.63
C ARG A 249 -6.26 -23.65 -1.42
N GLU A 250 -5.20 -23.15 -0.77
CA GLU A 250 -5.36 -22.19 0.34
C GLU A 250 -6.12 -20.94 -0.09
N LEU A 251 -5.80 -20.38 -1.26
CA LEU A 251 -6.51 -19.20 -1.79
C LEU A 251 -7.99 -19.53 -2.11
N GLU A 252 -8.28 -20.75 -2.58
CA GLU A 252 -9.65 -21.20 -2.83
C GLU A 252 -10.41 -21.42 -1.52
N ASP A 253 -9.81 -22.09 -0.54
CA ASP A 253 -10.42 -22.41 0.75
C ASP A 253 -10.79 -21.15 1.56
N TYR A 254 -9.99 -20.07 1.45
CA TYR A 254 -10.21 -18.79 2.13
C TYR A 254 -10.84 -17.70 1.24
N ASP A 255 -11.19 -18.02 0.00
CA ASP A 255 -11.71 -17.08 -1.01
C ASP A 255 -10.87 -15.83 -1.19
N LYS A 256 -9.54 -16.01 -1.36
CA LYS A 256 -8.58 -14.94 -1.54
C LYS A 256 -8.00 -14.93 -2.96
N TYR A 257 -7.54 -13.75 -3.38
CA TYR A 257 -7.00 -13.50 -4.70
C TYR A 257 -5.66 -12.78 -4.59
N LEU A 258 -4.83 -12.89 -5.62
CA LEU A 258 -3.51 -12.26 -5.68
C LEU A 258 -3.49 -11.09 -6.67
N ALA A 259 -2.86 -10.00 -6.26
CA ALA A 259 -2.30 -8.99 -7.15
C ALA A 259 -0.79 -9.23 -7.24
N VAL A 260 -0.33 -9.65 -8.43
CA VAL A 260 1.02 -10.16 -8.65
C VAL A 260 1.90 -9.07 -9.25
N GLY A 261 3.06 -8.81 -8.65
CA GLY A 261 4.10 -7.97 -9.24
C GLY A 261 4.73 -8.63 -10.45
N VAL A 262 4.76 -7.95 -11.59
CA VAL A 262 5.28 -8.49 -12.88
C VAL A 262 6.40 -7.68 -13.47
N VAL A 263 6.72 -6.53 -12.88
CA VAL A 263 7.86 -5.66 -13.21
C VAL A 263 8.51 -5.13 -11.94
N SER A 264 9.82 -4.85 -12.02
CA SER A 264 10.59 -4.34 -10.88
C SER A 264 10.16 -2.92 -10.49
N SER A 265 10.18 -2.64 -9.19
CA SER A 265 10.07 -1.28 -8.66
C SER A 265 11.42 -0.74 -8.13
N LYS A 266 12.50 -1.51 -8.28
CA LYS A 266 13.83 -1.21 -7.70
C LYS A 266 14.85 -0.74 -8.73
N THR A 267 14.58 -1.00 -10.01
CA THR A 267 15.47 -0.64 -11.10
C THR A 267 14.78 0.28 -12.11
N PRO A 268 15.51 1.24 -12.71
CA PRO A 268 14.94 2.10 -13.75
C PRO A 268 14.87 1.41 -15.13
N LYS A 269 15.29 0.14 -15.19
CA LYS A 269 15.22 -0.63 -16.44
C LYS A 269 13.74 -0.91 -16.75
N VAL A 270 13.34 -0.57 -17.96
CA VAL A 270 12.06 -1.01 -18.49
C VAL A 270 12.19 -2.48 -18.90
N GLU A 271 11.37 -3.33 -18.32
CA GLU A 271 11.34 -4.75 -18.65
C GLU A 271 10.82 -4.98 -20.06
N ASP A 272 11.35 -6.02 -20.73
CA ASP A 272 10.75 -6.48 -21.99
C ASP A 272 9.32 -6.99 -21.72
N PHE A 273 8.36 -6.55 -22.50
CA PHE A 273 6.96 -6.96 -22.38
C PHE A 273 6.78 -8.47 -22.33
N LYS A 274 7.58 -9.22 -23.12
CA LYS A 274 7.51 -10.69 -23.14
C LYS A 274 8.01 -11.30 -21.84
N GLU A 275 8.98 -10.67 -21.15
CA GLU A 275 9.43 -11.12 -19.82
C GLU A 275 8.34 -10.92 -18.77
N ALA A 276 7.75 -9.72 -18.73
CA ALA A 276 6.63 -9.41 -17.84
C ALA A 276 5.43 -10.33 -18.10
N LEU A 277 5.05 -10.52 -19.36
CA LEU A 277 3.96 -11.41 -19.75
C LEU A 277 4.23 -12.86 -19.33
N LYS A 278 5.44 -13.39 -19.61
CA LYS A 278 5.83 -14.74 -19.20
C LYS A 278 5.78 -14.94 -17.68
N PHE A 279 6.13 -13.90 -16.93
CA PHE A 279 6.02 -13.96 -15.47
C PHE A 279 4.56 -13.99 -15.00
N ALA A 280 3.70 -13.17 -15.58
CA ALA A 280 2.27 -13.18 -15.34
C ALA A 280 1.65 -14.55 -15.68
N GLU A 281 1.99 -15.13 -16.84
CA GLU A 281 1.54 -16.46 -17.27
C GLU A 281 1.92 -17.54 -16.25
N LYS A 282 3.15 -17.54 -15.73
CA LYS A 282 3.58 -18.49 -14.68
C LYS A 282 2.74 -18.36 -13.40
N ALA A 283 2.45 -17.14 -12.97
CA ALA A 283 1.62 -16.91 -11.79
C ALA A 283 0.22 -17.48 -12.00
N VAL A 284 -0.32 -17.29 -13.18
CA VAL A 284 -1.64 -17.79 -13.55
C VAL A 284 -1.65 -19.31 -13.74
N GLU A 285 -0.64 -19.92 -14.36
CA GLU A 285 -0.50 -21.38 -14.43
C GLU A 285 -0.53 -22.00 -13.03
N ARG A 286 0.09 -21.30 -12.05
CA ARG A 286 0.14 -21.77 -10.66
C ARG A 286 -1.16 -21.59 -9.89
N PHE A 287 -1.80 -20.42 -10.02
CA PHE A 287 -2.92 -20.02 -9.17
C PHE A 287 -4.27 -19.93 -9.90
N SER A 288 -4.27 -20.09 -11.23
CA SER A 288 -5.47 -20.05 -12.08
C SER A 288 -6.28 -18.77 -11.85
N ASN A 289 -7.57 -18.90 -11.59
CA ASN A 289 -8.50 -17.79 -11.35
C ASN A 289 -8.26 -17.02 -10.03
N ARG A 290 -7.26 -17.41 -9.25
CA ARG A 290 -6.87 -16.67 -8.04
C ARG A 290 -5.88 -15.55 -8.30
N VAL A 291 -5.39 -15.36 -9.54
CA VAL A 291 -4.71 -14.14 -9.95
C VAL A 291 -5.75 -13.12 -10.44
N ALA A 292 -6.05 -12.12 -9.61
CA ALA A 292 -7.02 -11.07 -9.95
C ALA A 292 -6.38 -9.89 -10.67
N MET A 293 -5.12 -9.57 -10.35
CA MET A 293 -4.46 -8.38 -10.86
C MET A 293 -2.98 -8.62 -11.15
N VAL A 294 -2.45 -7.82 -12.08
CA VAL A 294 -1.01 -7.62 -12.31
C VAL A 294 -0.64 -6.16 -12.06
N LYS A 295 0.59 -5.93 -11.60
CA LYS A 295 1.06 -4.59 -11.23
C LYS A 295 2.60 -4.57 -11.16
N PRO A 296 3.25 -3.40 -11.00
CA PRO A 296 4.63 -3.32 -10.52
C PRO A 296 4.76 -3.90 -9.10
N ASP A 297 5.92 -4.43 -8.76
CA ASP A 297 6.16 -5.04 -7.43
C ASP A 297 5.78 -4.13 -6.26
N CYS A 298 6.14 -2.85 -6.34
CA CYS A 298 5.82 -1.83 -5.36
C CYS A 298 5.58 -0.48 -6.06
N GLY A 299 5.46 0.61 -5.30
CA GLY A 299 5.49 1.96 -5.84
C GLY A 299 6.90 2.36 -6.30
N PHE A 300 6.99 3.33 -7.20
CA PHE A 300 8.25 3.76 -7.82
C PHE A 300 8.97 4.89 -7.06
N PHE A 301 8.48 5.32 -5.90
CA PHE A 301 9.10 6.42 -5.13
C PHE A 301 10.59 6.17 -4.83
N GLY A 302 10.98 4.92 -4.60
CA GLY A 302 12.37 4.50 -4.37
C GLY A 302 13.31 4.84 -5.53
N LEU A 303 12.82 4.92 -6.77
CA LEU A 303 13.60 5.28 -7.95
C LEU A 303 14.07 6.75 -7.95
N LYS A 304 13.47 7.61 -7.14
CA LYS A 304 13.88 9.00 -6.95
C LYS A 304 15.35 9.13 -6.55
N TRP A 305 15.91 8.15 -5.87
CA TRP A 305 17.30 8.14 -5.39
C TRP A 305 18.29 7.52 -6.38
N VAL A 306 17.80 6.74 -7.34
CA VAL A 306 18.65 6.08 -8.34
C VAL A 306 19.21 7.09 -9.34
N TYR A 307 18.48 8.17 -9.61
CA TYR A 307 18.85 9.20 -10.61
C TYR A 307 19.52 10.44 -10.00
N GLY A 308 19.70 10.51 -8.67
CA GLY A 308 20.20 11.68 -7.98
C GLY A 308 21.63 11.52 -7.48
N SER A 309 22.66 11.70 -8.34
CA SER A 309 23.99 12.06 -7.85
C SER A 309 24.25 13.54 -8.09
N LYS A 310 24.52 14.30 -7.02
CA LYS A 310 24.92 15.72 -7.01
C LYS A 310 23.83 16.77 -7.20
N GLY A 311 22.77 16.75 -6.38
CA GLY A 311 21.95 17.97 -6.18
C GLY A 311 20.96 18.35 -7.28
N GLU A 312 21.07 17.82 -8.48
CA GLU A 312 20.07 17.91 -9.53
C GLU A 312 19.51 16.53 -9.78
N ILE A 313 18.28 16.31 -9.37
CA ILE A 313 17.54 15.09 -9.68
C ILE A 313 17.06 15.22 -11.13
N VAL A 314 17.88 14.80 -12.08
CA VAL A 314 17.40 14.53 -13.43
C VAL A 314 16.66 13.19 -13.36
N ILE A 315 15.37 13.26 -13.12
CA ILE A 315 14.51 12.09 -13.25
C ILE A 315 14.31 11.91 -14.75
N ASP A 316 14.79 10.80 -15.30
CA ASP A 316 14.25 10.33 -16.56
C ASP A 316 12.82 9.87 -16.31
N VAL A 317 11.91 10.80 -16.56
CA VAL A 317 10.47 10.65 -16.26
C VAL A 317 9.87 9.50 -17.06
N GLU A 318 10.48 9.16 -18.22
CA GLU A 318 10.01 8.08 -19.09
C GLU A 318 10.28 6.70 -18.48
N ALA A 319 11.38 6.52 -17.74
CA ALA A 319 11.70 5.24 -17.08
C ALA A 319 10.73 4.84 -15.94
N GLY A 320 10.07 5.79 -15.30
CA GLY A 320 9.08 5.53 -14.26
C GLY A 320 7.65 5.30 -14.78
N TYR A 321 7.43 5.44 -16.08
CA TYR A 321 6.13 5.31 -16.74
C TYR A 321 6.02 4.12 -17.71
N ALA A 322 7.08 3.34 -17.86
CA ALA A 322 7.12 2.24 -18.82
C ALA A 322 6.47 0.94 -18.32
#